data_d62c6a2f20e60cfb99eb31fea0881877
#
_entry.id   d62c6a2f20e60cfb99eb31fea0881877
#
_cell.length_a   1.000
_cell.length_b   1.000
_cell.length_c   1.000
_cell.angle_alpha   90.00
_cell.angle_beta   90.00
_cell.angle_gamma   90.00
#
_symmetry.space_group_name_H-M   'P 1'
#
loop_
_entity.id
_entity.type
_entity.pdbx_description
1 polymer ?
#
loop_
_entity_poly.entity_id
_entity_poly.type
_entity_poly.pdbx_seq_one_letter_code
_entity_poly.pdbx_strand_id
1 'polypeptide(L)'
;MNNKRHILQQKKQKQGNIFIPIGLVVLVILFATIFLVYYQLNVIIENVRKDLFYASNNAILSFDTQDLAYKKYTIDKNKTKQVIENILNKNYTEIEGSVTKIEIIDLDIVQKENKVYLSINVKVTFKSVINLAGENEHEFKMNENIKISLLDY
;
A
#
# COMPACT_ATOMS: atom_id res chain seq x y z
N MET A 1 -43.54 -5.66 52.23
CA MET A 1 -43.26 -4.81 51.03
C MET A 1 -41.78 -4.70 50.65
N ASN A 2 -40.86 -5.05 51.49
CA ASN A 2 -39.39 -4.90 51.25
C ASN A 2 -38.75 -5.93 50.32
N ASN A 3 -39.27 -7.16 50.25
CA ASN A 3 -38.64 -8.25 49.48
C ASN A 3 -38.70 -8.06 47.95
N LYS A 4 -39.69 -7.42 47.38
CA LYS A 4 -39.77 -7.19 45.93
C LYS A 4 -38.75 -6.15 45.43
N ARG A 5 -38.37 -5.18 46.25
CA ARG A 5 -37.37 -4.18 45.89
C ARG A 5 -35.93 -4.77 45.84
N HIS A 6 -35.62 -5.69 46.75
CA HIS A 6 -34.34 -6.41 46.76
C HIS A 6 -34.14 -7.29 45.52
N ILE A 7 -35.17 -8.02 45.11
CA ILE A 7 -35.15 -8.88 43.92
C ILE A 7 -34.98 -8.08 42.62
N LEU A 8 -35.63 -6.90 42.54
CA LEU A 8 -35.48 -6.02 41.36
C LEU A 8 -34.09 -5.35 41.28
N GLN A 9 -33.50 -5.01 42.40
CA GLN A 9 -32.15 -4.49 42.45
C GLN A 9 -31.09 -5.55 42.08
N GLN A 10 -31.24 -6.78 42.57
CA GLN A 10 -30.36 -7.88 42.17
C GLN A 10 -30.47 -8.25 40.68
N LYS A 11 -31.69 -8.18 40.09
CA LYS A 11 -31.86 -8.37 38.64
C LYS A 11 -31.18 -7.27 37.82
N LYS A 12 -31.26 -6.01 38.24
CA LYS A 12 -30.59 -4.88 37.57
C LYS A 12 -29.05 -4.99 37.68
N GLN A 13 -28.52 -5.40 38.82
CA GLN A 13 -27.08 -5.63 38.99
C GLN A 13 -26.54 -6.81 38.13
N LYS A 14 -27.31 -7.91 38.02
CA LYS A 14 -26.93 -9.01 37.12
C LYS A 14 -26.98 -8.64 35.65
N GLN A 15 -27.90 -7.80 35.22
CA GLN A 15 -27.94 -7.32 33.82
C GLN A 15 -26.79 -6.37 33.50
N GLY A 16 -26.38 -5.49 34.43
CA GLY A 16 -25.22 -4.61 34.24
C GLY A 16 -23.92 -5.35 34.05
N ASN A 17 -23.74 -6.49 34.75
CA ASN A 17 -22.51 -7.29 34.67
C ASN A 17 -22.34 -8.09 33.35
N ILE A 18 -23.41 -8.26 32.55
CA ILE A 18 -23.33 -8.98 31.26
C ILE A 18 -22.94 -8.01 30.13
N PHE A 19 -23.29 -6.75 30.20
CA PHE A 19 -22.99 -5.76 29.15
C PHE A 19 -21.50 -5.41 29.10
N ILE A 20 -20.80 -5.44 30.23
CA ILE A 20 -19.37 -5.14 30.30
C ILE A 20 -18.53 -6.15 29.49
N PRO A 21 -18.66 -7.49 29.68
CA PRO A 21 -17.89 -8.45 28.90
C PRO A 21 -18.27 -8.43 27.41
N ILE A 22 -19.53 -8.21 27.05
CA ILE A 22 -19.94 -8.09 25.65
C ILE A 22 -19.30 -6.85 25.01
N GLY A 23 -19.32 -5.70 25.67
CA GLY A 23 -18.68 -4.48 25.20
C GLY A 23 -17.19 -4.67 25.00
N LEU A 24 -16.51 -5.38 25.89
CA LEU A 24 -15.09 -5.68 25.79
C LEU A 24 -14.77 -6.58 24.60
N VAL A 25 -15.59 -7.61 24.36
CA VAL A 25 -15.44 -8.50 23.19
C VAL A 25 -15.62 -7.72 21.89
N VAL A 26 -16.64 -6.87 21.79
CA VAL A 26 -16.86 -6.02 20.61
C VAL A 26 -15.66 -5.10 20.37
N LEU A 27 -15.12 -4.51 21.41
CA LEU A 27 -13.94 -3.64 21.35
C LEU A 27 -12.71 -4.38 20.87
N VAL A 28 -12.46 -5.60 21.35
CA VAL A 28 -11.34 -6.45 20.89
C VAL A 28 -11.49 -6.80 19.40
N ILE A 29 -12.71 -7.16 18.96
CA ILE A 29 -12.97 -7.46 17.56
C ILE A 29 -12.70 -6.22 16.70
N LEU A 30 -13.12 -5.04 17.13
CA LEU A 30 -12.91 -3.78 16.41
C LEU A 30 -11.42 -3.46 16.27
N PHE A 31 -10.64 -3.58 17.34
CA PHE A 31 -9.18 -3.40 17.28
C PHE A 31 -8.50 -4.44 16.38
N ALA A 32 -8.90 -5.71 16.47
CA ALA A 32 -8.35 -6.77 15.61
C ALA A 32 -8.64 -6.48 14.13
N THR A 33 -9.84 -5.99 13.80
CA THR A 33 -10.22 -5.60 12.44
C THR A 33 -9.36 -4.45 11.92
N ILE A 34 -9.19 -3.38 12.71
CA ILE A 34 -8.34 -2.24 12.35
C ILE A 34 -6.89 -2.71 12.14
N PHE A 35 -6.38 -3.55 13.02
CA PHE A 35 -5.02 -4.10 12.92
C PHE A 35 -4.82 -4.92 11.65
N LEU A 36 -5.78 -5.77 11.27
CA LEU A 36 -5.72 -6.56 10.05
C LEU A 36 -5.69 -5.69 8.79
N VAL A 37 -6.54 -4.65 8.72
CA VAL A 37 -6.55 -3.71 7.59
C VAL A 37 -5.21 -2.96 7.49
N TYR A 38 -4.70 -2.48 8.61
CA TYR A 38 -3.40 -1.81 8.67
C TYR A 38 -2.25 -2.72 8.24
N TYR A 39 -2.25 -3.96 8.71
CA TYR A 39 -1.26 -4.98 8.32
C TYR A 39 -1.31 -5.26 6.82
N GLN A 40 -2.51 -5.48 6.26
CA GLN A 40 -2.70 -5.69 4.82
C GLN A 40 -2.14 -4.52 4.02
N LEU A 41 -2.46 -3.28 4.41
CA LEU A 41 -1.98 -2.08 3.72
C LEU A 41 -0.46 -2.00 3.72
N ASN A 42 0.19 -2.26 4.85
CA ASN A 42 1.65 -2.27 4.94
C ASN A 42 2.28 -3.33 4.02
N VAL A 43 1.73 -4.53 3.98
CA VAL A 43 2.21 -5.61 3.10
C VAL A 43 2.08 -5.20 1.63
N ILE A 44 0.96 -4.58 1.24
CA ILE A 44 0.76 -4.09 -0.12
C ILE A 44 1.79 -3.01 -0.46
N ILE A 45 1.99 -2.02 0.40
CA ILE A 45 2.94 -0.93 0.20
C ILE A 45 4.37 -1.50 -0.01
N GLU A 46 4.80 -2.42 0.85
CA GLU A 46 6.13 -3.02 0.73
C GLU A 46 6.30 -3.86 -0.55
N ASN A 47 5.28 -4.61 -0.96
CA ASN A 47 5.32 -5.38 -2.20
C ASN A 47 5.38 -4.45 -3.42
N VAL A 48 4.50 -3.45 -3.48
CA VAL A 48 4.51 -2.45 -4.58
C VAL A 48 5.86 -1.72 -4.64
N ARG A 49 6.44 -1.35 -3.50
CA ARG A 49 7.76 -0.72 -3.44
C ARG A 49 8.86 -1.60 -4.03
N LYS A 50 8.89 -2.89 -3.67
CA LYS A 50 9.86 -3.85 -4.23
C LYS A 50 9.68 -4.02 -5.74
N ASP A 51 8.46 -4.15 -6.20
CA ASP A 51 8.16 -4.33 -7.61
C ASP A 51 8.47 -3.07 -8.42
N LEU A 52 8.17 -1.87 -7.89
CA LEU A 52 8.59 -0.60 -8.48
C LEU A 52 10.11 -0.51 -8.59
N PHE A 53 10.82 -0.87 -7.53
CA PHE A 53 12.30 -0.89 -7.56
C PHE A 53 12.84 -1.82 -8.65
N TYR A 54 12.30 -3.03 -8.73
CA TYR A 54 12.69 -4.01 -9.75
C TYR A 54 12.35 -3.54 -11.17
N ALA A 55 11.12 -3.06 -11.39
CA ALA A 55 10.67 -2.57 -12.69
C ALA A 55 11.49 -1.33 -13.14
N SER A 56 11.80 -0.44 -12.21
CA SER A 56 12.60 0.76 -12.49
C SER A 56 14.05 0.43 -12.86
N ASN A 57 14.66 -0.51 -12.17
CA ASN A 57 16.01 -0.96 -12.54
C ASN A 57 16.05 -1.58 -13.94
N ASN A 58 15.02 -2.35 -14.31
CA ASN A 58 14.90 -2.88 -15.66
C ASN A 58 14.67 -1.77 -16.71
N ALA A 59 13.89 -0.76 -16.36
CA ALA A 59 13.65 0.37 -17.24
C ALA A 59 14.91 1.22 -17.47
N ILE A 60 15.74 1.38 -16.43
CA ILE A 60 17.04 2.08 -16.53
C ILE A 60 17.98 1.39 -17.52
N LEU A 61 17.97 0.06 -17.58
CA LEU A 61 18.74 -0.70 -18.57
C LEU A 61 18.30 -0.42 -20.03
N SER A 62 17.12 0.15 -20.23
CA SER A 62 16.62 0.55 -21.55
C SER A 62 17.02 1.97 -21.97
N PHE A 63 17.76 2.70 -21.12
CA PHE A 63 18.28 4.03 -21.45
C PHE A 63 19.38 3.94 -22.49
N ASP A 64 19.51 5.02 -23.28
CA ASP A 64 20.57 5.08 -24.27
C ASP A 64 21.95 5.08 -23.57
N THR A 65 22.76 4.08 -23.89
CA THR A 65 24.10 3.91 -23.31
C THR A 65 25.02 5.08 -23.65
N GLN A 66 24.81 5.77 -24.77
CA GLN A 66 25.60 6.94 -25.15
C GLN A 66 25.29 8.14 -24.23
N ASP A 67 24.01 8.40 -23.93
CA ASP A 67 23.62 9.48 -23.03
C ASP A 67 24.12 9.23 -21.60
N LEU A 68 24.11 7.97 -21.16
CA LEU A 68 24.66 7.56 -19.87
C LEU A 68 26.16 7.79 -19.77
N ALA A 69 26.91 7.49 -20.83
CA ALA A 69 28.38 7.71 -20.89
C ALA A 69 28.76 9.20 -20.76
N TYR A 70 27.92 10.10 -21.25
CA TYR A 70 28.12 11.55 -21.13
C TYR A 70 27.45 12.17 -19.86
N LYS A 71 27.00 11.35 -18.92
CA LYS A 71 26.26 11.80 -17.71
C LYS A 71 25.03 12.66 -18.03
N LYS A 72 24.47 12.49 -19.21
CA LYS A 72 23.19 13.07 -19.59
C LYS A 72 22.08 12.09 -19.20
N TYR A 73 21.37 12.42 -18.14
CA TYR A 73 20.26 11.60 -17.65
C TYR A 73 18.95 12.07 -18.31
N THR A 74 18.87 11.89 -19.62
CA THR A 74 17.63 12.15 -20.37
C THR A 74 16.84 10.84 -20.46
N ILE A 75 15.61 10.89 -20.01
CA ILE A 75 14.69 9.75 -20.14
C ILE A 75 13.58 10.11 -21.12
N ASP A 76 13.22 9.16 -21.96
CA ASP A 76 11.90 9.19 -22.60
C ASP A 76 10.86 8.74 -21.54
N LYS A 77 10.22 9.76 -20.92
CA LYS A 77 9.25 9.52 -19.85
C LYS A 77 8.16 8.54 -20.27
N ASN A 78 7.68 8.65 -21.53
CA ASN A 78 6.59 7.82 -22.03
C ASN A 78 7.05 6.36 -22.18
N LYS A 79 8.21 6.14 -22.79
CA LYS A 79 8.79 4.81 -22.98
C LYS A 79 9.10 4.17 -21.63
N THR A 80 9.74 4.91 -20.73
CA THR A 80 10.09 4.41 -19.39
C THR A 80 8.84 4.06 -18.60
N LYS A 81 7.81 4.92 -18.62
CA LYS A 81 6.53 4.67 -18.01
C LYS A 81 5.89 3.38 -18.53
N GLN A 82 5.83 3.20 -19.85
CA GLN A 82 5.30 1.98 -20.47
C GLN A 82 6.04 0.71 -20.04
N VAL A 83 7.38 0.76 -19.97
CA VAL A 83 8.19 -0.39 -19.54
C VAL A 83 7.86 -0.76 -18.10
N ILE A 84 7.83 0.21 -17.20
CA ILE A 84 7.51 -0.01 -15.78
C ILE A 84 6.08 -0.53 -15.63
N GLU A 85 5.10 0.11 -16.27
CA GLU A 85 3.69 -0.33 -16.21
C GLU A 85 3.50 -1.73 -16.75
N ASN A 86 4.15 -2.10 -17.84
CA ASN A 86 4.08 -3.45 -18.40
C ASN A 86 4.62 -4.50 -17.44
N ILE A 87 5.76 -4.24 -16.77
CA ILE A 87 6.34 -5.15 -15.79
C ILE A 87 5.42 -5.28 -14.57
N LEU A 88 4.92 -4.17 -14.04
CA LEU A 88 4.03 -4.17 -12.88
C LEU A 88 2.72 -4.87 -13.20
N ASN A 89 2.06 -4.53 -14.29
CA ASN A 89 0.79 -5.13 -14.66
C ASN A 89 0.93 -6.63 -14.90
N LYS A 90 2.02 -7.09 -15.51
CA LYS A 90 2.29 -8.53 -15.67
C LYS A 90 2.37 -9.23 -14.31
N ASN A 91 3.10 -8.67 -13.35
CA ASN A 91 3.23 -9.25 -12.02
C ASN A 91 1.90 -9.33 -11.27
N TYR A 92 1.00 -8.34 -11.44
CA TYR A 92 -0.26 -8.29 -10.70
C TYR A 92 -1.45 -8.97 -11.40
N THR A 93 -1.40 -9.17 -12.72
CA THR A 93 -2.42 -9.95 -13.45
C THR A 93 -2.21 -11.46 -13.34
N GLU A 94 -0.98 -11.91 -13.15
CA GLU A 94 -0.65 -13.34 -13.04
C GLU A 94 -0.80 -13.88 -11.60
N ILE A 95 -0.84 -12.99 -10.59
CA ILE A 95 -0.99 -13.37 -9.19
C ILE A 95 -2.37 -12.90 -8.73
N GLU A 96 -3.24 -13.82 -8.31
CA GLU A 96 -4.49 -13.49 -7.58
C GLU A 96 -4.12 -12.76 -6.27
N GLY A 97 -3.84 -11.48 -6.37
CA GLY A 97 -3.42 -10.62 -5.28
C GLY A 97 -4.48 -9.59 -4.91
N SER A 98 -4.29 -8.95 -3.78
CA SER A 98 -5.15 -7.85 -3.34
C SER A 98 -5.00 -6.58 -4.19
N VAL A 99 -3.89 -6.42 -4.92
CA VAL A 99 -3.68 -5.26 -5.82
C VAL A 99 -4.35 -5.55 -7.17
N THR A 100 -5.23 -4.64 -7.60
CA THR A 100 -5.99 -4.78 -8.86
C THR A 100 -5.43 -3.90 -9.97
N LYS A 101 -4.78 -2.78 -9.64
CA LYS A 101 -4.24 -1.84 -10.62
C LYS A 101 -3.12 -0.99 -10.04
N ILE A 102 -2.09 -0.73 -10.84
CA ILE A 102 -1.07 0.28 -10.56
C ILE A 102 -0.98 1.21 -11.77
N GLU A 103 -1.12 2.50 -11.51
CA GLU A 103 -0.98 3.57 -12.50
C GLU A 103 0.16 4.50 -12.12
N ILE A 104 1.07 4.77 -13.05
CA ILE A 104 2.10 5.80 -12.88
C ILE A 104 1.47 7.16 -13.20
N ILE A 105 1.35 8.01 -12.17
CA ILE A 105 0.81 9.37 -12.31
C ILE A 105 1.87 10.28 -12.93
N ASP A 106 3.09 10.21 -12.39
CA ASP A 106 4.21 11.05 -12.81
C ASP A 106 5.53 10.32 -12.64
N LEU A 107 6.50 10.69 -13.47
CA LEU A 107 7.83 10.10 -13.48
C LEU A 107 8.83 11.19 -13.86
N ASP A 108 9.88 11.36 -13.03
CA ASP A 108 10.91 12.37 -13.28
C ASP A 108 12.29 11.92 -12.79
N ILE A 109 13.34 12.55 -13.32
CA ILE A 109 14.70 12.41 -12.80
C ILE A 109 15.00 13.56 -11.85
N VAL A 110 15.41 13.22 -10.65
CA VAL A 110 15.77 14.17 -9.60
C VAL A 110 17.23 13.96 -9.21
N GLN A 111 18.01 15.02 -9.28
CA GLN A 111 19.40 15.01 -8.82
C GLN A 111 19.48 15.62 -7.40
N LYS A 112 19.99 14.84 -6.44
CA LYS A 112 20.24 15.29 -5.06
C LYS A 112 21.64 14.83 -4.63
N GLU A 113 22.42 15.74 -4.05
CA GLU A 113 23.73 15.42 -3.44
C GLU A 113 24.64 14.57 -4.35
N ASN A 114 24.80 14.95 -5.62
CA ASN A 114 25.54 14.20 -6.64
C ASN A 114 25.02 12.78 -6.94
N LYS A 115 23.82 12.45 -6.50
CA LYS A 115 23.15 11.19 -6.82
C LYS A 115 21.92 11.46 -7.69
N VAL A 116 21.67 10.55 -8.60
CA VAL A 116 20.53 10.63 -9.52
C VAL A 116 19.47 9.64 -9.05
N TYR A 117 18.23 10.09 -8.99
CA TYR A 117 17.10 9.30 -8.59
C TYR A 117 16.01 9.35 -9.66
N LEU A 118 15.37 8.23 -9.88
CA LEU A 118 14.10 8.16 -10.59
C LEU A 118 12.98 8.36 -9.57
N SER A 119 12.30 9.50 -9.65
CA SER A 119 11.14 9.80 -8.80
C SER A 119 9.88 9.33 -9.50
N ILE A 120 9.12 8.46 -8.84
CA ILE A 120 7.91 7.86 -9.41
C ILE A 120 6.75 8.09 -8.47
N ASN A 121 5.69 8.73 -8.99
CA ASN A 121 4.41 8.83 -8.31
C ASN A 121 3.45 7.79 -8.86
N VAL A 122 2.96 6.92 -8.01
CA VAL A 122 2.02 5.86 -8.39
C VAL A 122 0.72 5.96 -7.62
N LYS A 123 -0.36 5.55 -8.28
CA LYS A 123 -1.67 5.29 -7.70
C LYS A 123 -1.90 3.79 -7.71
N VAL A 124 -2.18 3.24 -6.55
CA VAL A 124 -2.42 1.82 -6.35
C VAL A 124 -3.86 1.60 -5.98
N THR A 125 -4.56 0.75 -6.72
CA THR A 125 -5.91 0.28 -6.42
C THR A 125 -5.82 -1.16 -5.90
N PHE A 126 -6.46 -1.44 -4.76
CA PHE A 126 -6.42 -2.75 -4.13
C PHE A 126 -7.76 -3.15 -3.53
N LYS A 127 -7.99 -4.47 -3.39
CA LYS A 127 -9.15 -5.03 -2.70
C LYS A 127 -8.82 -5.27 -1.23
N SER A 128 -9.66 -4.76 -0.35
CA SER A 128 -9.56 -5.05 1.07
C SER A 128 -10.13 -6.44 1.38
N VAL A 129 -9.46 -7.16 2.29
CA VAL A 129 -9.96 -8.43 2.85
C VAL A 129 -11.24 -8.20 3.66
N ILE A 130 -11.40 -7.01 4.21
CA ILE A 130 -12.56 -6.65 5.03
C ILE A 130 -13.37 -5.62 4.26
N ASN A 131 -14.60 -5.99 3.93
CA ASN A 131 -15.57 -5.10 3.30
C ASN A 131 -16.14 -4.15 4.36
N LEU A 132 -15.47 -2.99 4.53
CA LEU A 132 -15.98 -1.91 5.35
C LEU A 132 -16.82 -0.99 4.45
N ALA A 133 -18.09 -0.90 4.69
CA ALA A 133 -19.03 0.02 3.99
C ALA A 133 -19.44 -0.35 2.55
N GLY A 134 -19.32 -1.61 2.12
CA GLY A 134 -19.83 -2.04 0.81
C GLY A 134 -18.91 -1.78 -0.38
N GLU A 135 -17.80 -1.07 -0.21
CA GLU A 135 -16.76 -0.89 -1.22
C GLU A 135 -15.61 -1.86 -0.95
N ASN A 136 -15.28 -2.68 -1.95
CA ASN A 136 -14.19 -3.64 -1.86
C ASN A 136 -12.87 -3.09 -2.39
N GLU A 137 -12.90 -1.99 -3.17
CA GLU A 137 -11.71 -1.40 -3.77
C GLU A 137 -11.36 -0.08 -3.09
N HIS A 138 -10.08 0.05 -2.77
CA HIS A 138 -9.51 1.23 -2.14
C HIS A 138 -8.31 1.71 -2.94
N GLU A 139 -7.99 3.00 -2.83
CA GLU A 139 -6.89 3.62 -3.55
C GLU A 139 -5.96 4.34 -2.58
N PHE A 140 -4.66 4.26 -2.85
CA PHE A 140 -3.69 5.15 -2.23
C PHE A 140 -2.65 5.62 -3.24
N LYS A 141 -1.98 6.72 -2.92
CA LYS A 141 -0.87 7.26 -3.72
C LYS A 141 0.41 7.14 -2.93
N MET A 142 1.49 6.78 -3.61
CA MET A 142 2.82 6.75 -3.02
C MET A 142 3.83 7.40 -3.96
N ASN A 143 4.87 7.99 -3.38
CA ASN A 143 6.02 8.53 -4.09
C ASN A 143 7.25 7.73 -3.69
N GLU A 144 7.98 7.21 -4.67
CA GLU A 144 9.24 6.51 -4.45
C GLU A 144 10.36 7.18 -5.23
N ASN A 145 11.52 7.29 -4.57
CA ASN A 145 12.75 7.78 -5.18
C ASN A 145 13.75 6.63 -5.27
N ILE A 146 13.92 6.10 -6.45
CA ILE A 146 14.79 4.96 -6.71
C ILE A 146 16.13 5.48 -7.19
N LYS A 147 17.18 5.21 -6.43
CA LYS A 147 18.54 5.61 -6.81
C LYS A 147 18.95 4.91 -8.10
N ILE A 148 19.31 5.70 -9.11
CA ILE A 148 19.92 5.20 -10.33
C ILE A 148 21.39 4.90 -10.01
N SER A 149 21.69 3.63 -9.82
CA SER A 149 23.07 3.17 -9.66
C SER A 149 23.62 2.92 -11.06
N LEU A 150 24.28 3.91 -11.63
CA LEU A 150 25.16 3.63 -12.76
C LEU A 150 26.28 2.76 -12.21
N LEU A 151 26.49 1.61 -12.81
CA LEU A 151 27.68 0.80 -12.55
C LEU A 151 28.86 1.72 -12.82
N ASP A 152 29.67 2.02 -11.78
CA ASP A 152 30.97 2.64 -11.92
C ASP A 152 31.86 1.63 -12.67
N TYR A 153 31.91 1.78 -13.99
CA TYR A 153 32.89 1.12 -14.85
C TYR A 153 34.15 1.98 -14.94
#